data_3e6df7d7f1376089d9c4838c64cea2e5
#
_entry.id   3e6df7d7f1376089d9c4838c64cea2e5
#
_cell.length_a   1.000
_cell.length_b   1.000
_cell.length_c   1.000
_cell.angle_alpha   90.00
_cell.angle_beta   90.00
_cell.angle_gamma   90.00
#
_symmetry.space_group_name_H-M   'P 1'
#
loop_
_entity.id
_entity.type
_entity.pdbx_description
1 polymer ?
#
loop_
_entity_poly.entity_id
_entity_poly.type
_entity_poly.pdbx_seq_one_letter_code
_entity_poly.pdbx_strand_id
1 'polypeptide(L)'
;MSILNNIKLNYITKTLNQCVESKDFTNFEKNFENLKKIDTKIANKYIKFNSIDFVENEDLNFLFNKNIIWANSFRKKDTILISNLISQLFQQAFNTKIPRLNFYEDLLKILDQDDIQDYKSFNDVFLKSHYYFQMILDNKYPGVKLMNTNSAFFEFDKKIHLTHHKLTRCYFYVLKHPYQIFNELKKEGLETQAALNILSNFEDKPEMVKIEKDGKQITCPENAKSWETNVLSWTNENVEISLRGLTVYYDDLLHKTEDKLIEIAAHLKESGSGIEVNTMEISKIANSFQSNEKENSTLEISNKEKKMIDRECGDLIEKFFSERPSF
;
A
#
# COMPACT_ATOMS: atom_id res chain seq x y z
N MET A 1 -5.74 -17.81 -32.71
CA MET A 1 -7.11 -17.22 -32.65
C MET A 1 -7.74 -17.29 -34.04
N SER A 2 -9.05 -17.63 -34.15
CA SER A 2 -9.70 -17.65 -35.47
C SER A 2 -9.97 -16.21 -35.96
N ILE A 3 -10.03 -16.01 -37.28
CA ILE A 3 -10.34 -14.70 -37.92
C ILE A 3 -11.66 -14.15 -37.35
N LEU A 4 -12.63 -15.01 -37.10
CA LEU A 4 -13.94 -14.64 -36.51
C LEU A 4 -13.80 -14.05 -35.11
N ASN A 5 -12.90 -14.58 -34.28
CA ASN A 5 -12.65 -14.05 -32.94
C ASN A 5 -11.97 -12.67 -32.97
N ASN A 6 -11.06 -12.42 -33.90
CA ASN A 6 -10.43 -11.12 -34.07
C ASN A 6 -11.43 -10.04 -34.50
N ILE A 7 -12.35 -10.37 -35.41
CA ILE A 7 -13.42 -9.44 -35.84
C ILE A 7 -14.33 -9.12 -34.65
N LYS A 8 -14.72 -10.14 -33.88
CA LYS A 8 -15.57 -9.97 -32.70
C LYS A 8 -14.91 -9.13 -31.61
N LEU A 9 -13.63 -9.35 -31.35
CA LEU A 9 -12.85 -8.58 -30.38
C LEU A 9 -12.73 -7.11 -30.77
N ASN A 10 -12.39 -6.81 -32.04
CA ASN A 10 -12.32 -5.46 -32.55
C ASN A 10 -13.67 -4.72 -32.44
N TYR A 11 -14.77 -5.44 -32.76
CA TYR A 11 -16.11 -4.88 -32.61
C TYR A 11 -16.42 -4.52 -31.14
N ILE A 12 -16.17 -5.45 -30.20
CA ILE A 12 -16.44 -5.22 -28.79
C ILE A 12 -15.59 -4.06 -28.24
N THR A 13 -14.29 -4.00 -28.56
CA THR A 13 -13.42 -2.91 -28.13
C THR A 13 -13.90 -1.55 -28.66
N LYS A 14 -14.30 -1.49 -29.94
CA LYS A 14 -14.88 -0.28 -30.51
C LYS A 14 -16.18 0.14 -29.81
N THR A 15 -17.04 -0.84 -29.51
CA THR A 15 -18.29 -0.60 -28.77
C THR A 15 -18.03 -0.09 -27.37
N LEU A 16 -17.03 -0.62 -26.66
CA LEU A 16 -16.65 -0.14 -25.33
C LEU A 16 -16.22 1.32 -25.37
N ASN A 17 -15.38 1.71 -26.34
CA ASN A 17 -14.96 3.12 -26.49
C ASN A 17 -16.17 4.02 -26.76
N GLN A 18 -17.09 3.59 -27.63
CA GLN A 18 -18.32 4.34 -27.90
C GLN A 18 -19.20 4.49 -26.66
N CYS A 19 -19.30 3.43 -25.83
CA CYS A 19 -20.05 3.49 -24.56
C CYS A 19 -19.43 4.51 -23.59
N VAL A 20 -18.12 4.59 -23.50
CA VAL A 20 -17.43 5.58 -22.65
C VAL A 20 -17.69 6.99 -23.17
N GLU A 21 -17.53 7.23 -24.49
CA GLU A 21 -17.76 8.53 -25.14
C GLU A 21 -19.21 9.00 -24.97
N SER A 22 -20.19 8.08 -25.12
CA SER A 22 -21.61 8.37 -24.99
C SER A 22 -22.14 8.32 -23.56
N LYS A 23 -21.31 7.97 -22.58
CA LYS A 23 -21.66 7.74 -21.17
C LYS A 23 -22.74 6.65 -20.98
N ASP A 24 -22.80 5.67 -21.87
CA ASP A 24 -23.69 4.51 -21.76
C ASP A 24 -23.00 3.38 -20.97
N PHE A 25 -22.90 3.57 -19.66
CA PHE A 25 -22.16 2.67 -18.78
C PHE A 25 -22.86 1.33 -18.56
N THR A 26 -24.18 1.24 -18.73
CA THR A 26 -24.92 -0.02 -18.69
C THR A 26 -24.50 -0.96 -19.83
N ASN A 27 -24.42 -0.43 -21.04
CA ASN A 27 -23.91 -1.19 -22.18
C ASN A 27 -22.42 -1.43 -22.11
N PHE A 28 -21.65 -0.51 -21.51
CA PHE A 28 -20.22 -0.71 -21.24
C PHE A 28 -20.03 -1.95 -20.36
N GLU A 29 -20.67 -2.03 -19.18
CA GLU A 29 -20.55 -3.15 -18.27
C GLU A 29 -20.85 -4.50 -18.94
N LYS A 30 -21.97 -4.58 -19.65
CA LYS A 30 -22.37 -5.77 -20.39
C LYS A 30 -21.33 -6.20 -21.43
N ASN A 31 -20.83 -5.25 -22.22
CA ASN A 31 -19.83 -5.54 -23.26
C ASN A 31 -18.48 -5.89 -22.67
N PHE A 32 -18.09 -5.28 -21.54
CA PHE A 32 -16.85 -5.56 -20.84
C PHE A 32 -16.87 -6.97 -20.23
N GLU A 33 -17.95 -7.36 -19.59
CA GLU A 33 -18.12 -8.75 -19.09
C GLU A 33 -18.10 -9.78 -20.24
N ASN A 34 -18.66 -9.45 -21.39
CA ASN A 34 -18.55 -10.29 -22.57
C ASN A 34 -17.10 -10.41 -23.09
N LEU A 35 -16.37 -9.31 -23.07
CA LEU A 35 -14.94 -9.30 -23.44
C LEU A 35 -14.11 -10.19 -22.52
N LYS A 36 -14.32 -10.10 -21.19
CA LYS A 36 -13.67 -10.98 -20.21
C LYS A 36 -13.92 -12.46 -20.47
N LYS A 37 -15.14 -12.83 -20.83
CA LYS A 37 -15.51 -14.21 -21.14
C LYS A 37 -14.87 -14.73 -22.44
N ILE A 38 -14.64 -13.85 -23.42
CA ILE A 38 -14.07 -14.23 -24.72
C ILE A 38 -12.55 -14.29 -24.65
N ASP A 39 -11.92 -13.25 -24.09
CA ASP A 39 -10.47 -13.15 -23.97
C ASP A 39 -10.07 -12.23 -22.82
N THR A 40 -9.72 -12.84 -21.70
CA THR A 40 -9.28 -12.14 -20.49
C THR A 40 -8.02 -11.31 -20.73
N LYS A 41 -7.10 -11.76 -21.61
CA LYS A 41 -5.85 -11.00 -21.90
C LYS A 41 -6.16 -9.68 -22.60
N ILE A 42 -7.08 -9.70 -23.57
CA ILE A 42 -7.50 -8.48 -24.26
C ILE A 42 -8.28 -7.56 -23.32
N ALA A 43 -9.13 -8.11 -22.46
CA ALA A 43 -9.83 -7.33 -21.44
C ALA A 43 -8.84 -6.63 -20.48
N ASN A 44 -7.84 -7.37 -20.01
CA ASN A 44 -6.78 -6.81 -19.17
C ASN A 44 -5.96 -5.73 -19.91
N LYS A 45 -5.64 -5.95 -21.17
CA LYS A 45 -4.95 -4.95 -22.00
C LYS A 45 -5.79 -3.68 -22.17
N TYR A 46 -7.10 -3.83 -22.35
CA TYR A 46 -8.03 -2.70 -22.43
C TYR A 46 -8.05 -1.89 -21.13
N ILE A 47 -8.13 -2.56 -19.96
CA ILE A 47 -8.04 -1.90 -18.65
C ILE A 47 -6.70 -1.18 -18.50
N LYS A 48 -5.59 -1.82 -18.89
CA LYS A 48 -4.24 -1.26 -18.77
C LYS A 48 -4.10 0.09 -19.47
N PHE A 49 -4.61 0.20 -20.69
CA PHE A 49 -4.54 1.43 -21.45
C PHE A 49 -5.45 2.56 -20.95
N ASN A 50 -6.52 2.22 -20.22
CA ASN A 50 -7.55 3.15 -19.79
C ASN A 50 -7.64 3.29 -18.27
N SER A 51 -6.72 2.66 -17.49
CA SER A 51 -6.86 2.56 -16.05
C SER A 51 -6.92 3.88 -15.31
N ILE A 52 -6.19 4.89 -15.78
CA ILE A 52 -6.19 6.25 -15.20
C ILE A 52 -7.55 6.91 -15.45
N ASP A 53 -8.00 6.92 -16.70
CA ASP A 53 -9.28 7.53 -17.09
C ASP A 53 -10.46 6.85 -16.37
N PHE A 54 -10.37 5.51 -16.18
CA PHE A 54 -11.40 4.76 -15.46
C PHE A 54 -11.45 5.11 -13.97
N VAL A 55 -10.30 5.29 -13.35
CA VAL A 55 -10.23 5.67 -11.93
C VAL A 55 -10.75 7.10 -11.73
N GLU A 56 -10.50 8.02 -12.65
CA GLU A 56 -10.98 9.39 -12.59
C GLU A 56 -12.47 9.56 -12.95
N ASN A 57 -13.07 8.60 -13.66
CA ASN A 57 -14.46 8.68 -14.10
C ASN A 57 -15.42 8.11 -13.04
N GLU A 58 -16.18 9.00 -12.38
CA GLU A 58 -17.12 8.62 -11.31
C GLU A 58 -18.23 7.66 -11.76
N ASP A 59 -18.60 7.70 -13.03
CA ASP A 59 -19.66 6.83 -13.56
C ASP A 59 -19.19 5.36 -13.73
N LEU A 60 -17.88 5.10 -13.64
CA LEU A 60 -17.29 3.76 -13.77
C LEU A 60 -17.01 3.08 -12.42
N ASN A 61 -17.66 3.53 -11.34
CA ASN A 61 -17.47 2.97 -9.99
C ASN A 61 -17.70 1.47 -9.88
N PHE A 62 -18.55 0.89 -10.74
CA PHE A 62 -18.83 -0.54 -10.78
C PHE A 62 -17.62 -1.41 -11.17
N LEU A 63 -16.58 -0.81 -11.78
CA LEU A 63 -15.33 -1.51 -12.08
C LEU A 63 -14.45 -1.76 -10.86
N PHE A 64 -14.77 -1.17 -9.71
CA PHE A 64 -13.92 -1.15 -8.54
C PHE A 64 -14.59 -1.79 -7.33
N ASN A 65 -13.90 -2.73 -6.70
CA ASN A 65 -14.44 -3.46 -5.55
C ASN A 65 -13.94 -2.94 -4.19
N LYS A 66 -13.02 -1.97 -4.16
CA LYS A 66 -12.40 -1.45 -2.92
C LYS A 66 -11.90 -2.55 -1.99
N ASN A 67 -11.22 -3.54 -2.52
CA ASN A 67 -10.79 -4.73 -1.77
C ASN A 67 -9.37 -4.64 -1.23
N ILE A 68 -8.67 -3.54 -1.48
CA ILE A 68 -7.28 -3.35 -1.03
C ILE A 68 -7.26 -2.63 0.31
N ILE A 69 -6.63 -3.25 1.29
CA ILE A 69 -6.25 -2.65 2.56
C ILE A 69 -4.74 -2.43 2.50
N TRP A 70 -4.29 -1.19 2.68
CA TRP A 70 -2.87 -0.90 2.72
C TRP A 70 -2.33 -1.01 4.15
N ALA A 71 -1.23 -1.73 4.29
CA ALA A 71 -0.40 -1.73 5.48
C ALA A 71 0.90 -1.01 5.13
N ASN A 72 1.21 0.06 5.85
CA ASN A 72 2.34 0.91 5.55
C ASN A 72 3.08 1.39 6.78
N SER A 73 4.36 1.61 6.62
CA SER A 73 5.27 2.25 7.57
C SER A 73 6.54 2.66 6.85
N PHE A 74 7.30 3.56 7.43
CA PHE A 74 8.64 3.89 6.94
C PHE A 74 9.60 2.68 6.95
N ARG A 75 9.45 1.74 7.90
CA ARG A 75 10.29 0.55 8.03
C ARG A 75 9.55 -0.72 7.63
N LYS A 76 10.15 -1.53 6.76
CA LYS A 76 9.57 -2.79 6.25
C LYS A 76 9.10 -3.73 7.36
N LYS A 77 9.85 -3.84 8.46
CA LYS A 77 9.47 -4.69 9.59
C LYS A 77 8.19 -4.23 10.28
N ASP A 78 7.97 -2.92 10.39
CA ASP A 78 6.77 -2.35 11.02
C ASP A 78 5.55 -2.52 10.09
N THR A 79 5.75 -2.43 8.77
CA THR A 79 4.74 -2.77 7.76
C THR A 79 4.31 -4.24 7.86
N ILE A 80 5.28 -5.15 7.99
CA ILE A 80 5.01 -6.60 8.15
C ILE A 80 4.28 -6.86 9.46
N LEU A 81 4.63 -6.15 10.53
CA LEU A 81 4.01 -6.27 11.85
C LEU A 81 2.52 -5.93 11.78
N ILE A 82 2.15 -4.76 11.30
CA ILE A 82 0.74 -4.36 11.19
C ILE A 82 -0.04 -5.26 10.24
N SER A 83 0.58 -5.68 9.14
CA SER A 83 0.00 -6.63 8.19
C SER A 83 -0.28 -8.00 8.83
N ASN A 84 0.60 -8.47 9.71
CA ASN A 84 0.39 -9.71 10.48
C ASN A 84 -0.80 -9.57 11.44
N LEU A 85 -0.89 -8.47 12.18
CA LEU A 85 -1.99 -8.22 13.13
C LEU A 85 -3.34 -8.16 12.41
N ILE A 86 -3.43 -7.42 11.31
CA ILE A 86 -4.64 -7.37 10.49
C ILE A 86 -5.01 -8.76 9.94
N SER A 87 -4.02 -9.51 9.43
CA SER A 87 -4.26 -10.87 8.92
C SER A 87 -4.79 -11.81 10.00
N GLN A 88 -4.31 -11.69 11.25
CA GLN A 88 -4.80 -12.47 12.38
C GLN A 88 -6.24 -12.09 12.74
N LEU A 89 -6.61 -10.80 12.72
CA LEU A 89 -7.98 -10.36 12.92
C LEU A 89 -8.94 -10.99 11.87
N PHE A 90 -8.56 -10.99 10.60
CA PHE A 90 -9.33 -11.66 9.55
C PHE A 90 -9.40 -13.17 9.75
N GLN A 91 -8.31 -13.81 10.18
CA GLN A 91 -8.28 -15.23 10.46
C GLN A 91 -9.23 -15.60 11.61
N GLN A 92 -9.32 -14.78 12.65
CA GLN A 92 -10.27 -15.00 13.75
C GLN A 92 -11.72 -14.77 13.33
N ALA A 93 -11.99 -13.68 12.61
CA ALA A 93 -13.34 -13.32 12.21
C ALA A 93 -13.97 -14.27 11.19
N PHE A 94 -13.19 -14.75 10.22
CA PHE A 94 -13.71 -15.49 9.06
C PHE A 94 -13.13 -16.90 8.91
N ASN A 95 -12.25 -17.30 9.80
CA ASN A 95 -11.46 -18.55 9.67
C ASN A 95 -10.74 -18.66 8.31
N THR A 96 -10.34 -17.53 7.75
CA THR A 96 -9.74 -17.43 6.41
C THR A 96 -8.52 -16.53 6.42
N LYS A 97 -7.44 -16.99 5.78
CA LYS A 97 -6.25 -16.14 5.56
C LYS A 97 -6.49 -15.25 4.36
N ILE A 98 -6.33 -13.93 4.55
CA ILE A 98 -6.35 -13.00 3.43
C ILE A 98 -4.98 -12.94 2.75
N PRO A 99 -4.94 -12.77 1.41
CA PRO A 99 -3.69 -12.58 0.68
C PRO A 99 -2.91 -11.37 1.20
N ARG A 100 -1.61 -11.54 1.41
CA ARG A 100 -0.68 -10.46 1.74
C ARG A 100 0.29 -10.32 0.59
N LEU A 101 0.33 -9.14 0.02
CA LEU A 101 1.08 -8.82 -1.19
C LEU A 101 2.06 -7.70 -0.87
N ASN A 102 3.25 -7.76 -1.45
CA ASN A 102 4.20 -6.66 -1.46
C ASN A 102 4.01 -5.88 -2.76
N PHE A 103 3.66 -4.60 -2.66
CA PHE A 103 3.21 -3.83 -3.81
C PHE A 103 4.17 -3.95 -5.00
N TYR A 104 5.44 -3.63 -4.81
CA TYR A 104 6.41 -3.65 -5.90
C TYR A 104 6.77 -5.06 -6.37
N GLU A 105 6.98 -5.99 -5.44
CA GLU A 105 7.37 -7.37 -5.78
C GLU A 105 6.28 -8.11 -6.56
N ASP A 106 5.02 -7.93 -6.15
CA ASP A 106 3.90 -8.62 -6.77
C ASP A 106 3.41 -7.91 -8.04
N LEU A 107 3.56 -6.58 -8.13
CA LEU A 107 3.39 -5.83 -9.38
C LEU A 107 4.27 -6.42 -10.49
N LEU A 108 5.56 -6.60 -10.23
CA LEU A 108 6.50 -7.12 -11.22
C LEU A 108 6.24 -8.58 -11.60
N LYS A 109 5.69 -9.40 -10.70
CA LYS A 109 5.31 -10.79 -11.02
C LYS A 109 4.09 -10.88 -11.94
N ILE A 110 3.22 -9.87 -11.92
CA ILE A 110 1.98 -9.85 -12.71
C ILE A 110 2.19 -9.20 -14.06
N LEU A 111 3.12 -8.24 -14.19
CA LEU A 111 3.48 -7.65 -15.47
C LEU A 111 4.12 -8.71 -16.38
N ASP A 112 3.57 -8.86 -17.57
CA ASP A 112 4.15 -9.76 -18.59
C ASP A 112 5.51 -9.23 -19.07
N GLN A 113 6.38 -10.14 -19.56
CA GLN A 113 7.71 -9.76 -20.10
C GLN A 113 7.59 -8.75 -21.25
N ASP A 114 6.57 -8.87 -22.08
CA ASP A 114 6.29 -7.96 -23.18
C ASP A 114 5.96 -6.54 -22.66
N ASP A 115 5.34 -6.46 -21.49
CA ASP A 115 5.02 -5.19 -20.81
C ASP A 115 6.27 -4.44 -20.35
N ILE A 116 7.35 -5.16 -20.03
CA ILE A 116 8.61 -4.59 -19.51
C ILE A 116 9.53 -4.16 -20.66
N GLN A 117 9.46 -4.80 -21.82
CA GLN A 117 10.33 -4.50 -22.97
C GLN A 117 9.97 -3.20 -23.69
N ASP A 118 8.70 -2.82 -23.68
CA ASP A 118 8.20 -1.60 -24.34
C ASP A 118 8.44 -0.30 -23.54
N TYR A 119 8.98 -0.41 -22.33
CA TYR A 119 9.16 0.74 -21.45
C TYR A 119 10.63 1.18 -21.40
N LYS A 120 10.85 2.44 -21.76
CA LYS A 120 12.17 3.08 -21.74
C LYS A 120 12.72 3.27 -20.32
N SER A 121 11.86 3.24 -19.31
CA SER A 121 12.24 3.30 -17.90
C SER A 121 11.20 2.59 -17.03
N PHE A 122 11.63 2.10 -15.87
CA PHE A 122 10.71 1.53 -14.87
C PHE A 122 9.64 2.54 -14.44
N ASN A 123 9.97 3.82 -14.36
CA ASN A 123 9.02 4.87 -14.03
C ASN A 123 7.83 4.92 -15.01
N ASP A 124 8.07 4.73 -16.31
CA ASP A 124 6.98 4.69 -17.30
C ASP A 124 6.06 3.49 -17.10
N VAL A 125 6.64 2.30 -16.82
CA VAL A 125 5.86 1.08 -16.49
C VAL A 125 5.00 1.31 -15.28
N PHE A 126 5.62 1.82 -14.22
CA PHE A 126 4.99 2.03 -12.94
C PHE A 126 3.85 3.05 -13.06
N LEU A 127 4.12 4.23 -13.63
CA LEU A 127 3.14 5.30 -13.79
C LEU A 127 1.90 4.87 -14.59
N LYS A 128 2.10 4.05 -15.63
CA LYS A 128 1.00 3.63 -16.50
C LYS A 128 0.29 2.36 -16.02
N SER A 129 0.90 1.61 -15.11
CA SER A 129 0.41 0.27 -14.76
C SER A 129 -0.03 0.10 -13.31
N HIS A 130 0.31 0.99 -12.38
CA HIS A 130 0.03 0.75 -10.96
C HIS A 130 -1.47 0.73 -10.63
N TYR A 131 -2.31 1.55 -11.27
CA TYR A 131 -3.77 1.45 -11.12
C TYR A 131 -4.30 0.19 -11.79
N TYR A 132 -3.83 -0.11 -13.01
CA TYR A 132 -4.15 -1.36 -13.70
C TYR A 132 -3.82 -2.57 -12.83
N PHE A 133 -2.63 -2.59 -12.24
CA PHE A 133 -2.23 -3.67 -11.34
C PHE A 133 -3.20 -3.84 -10.17
N GLN A 134 -3.59 -2.75 -9.52
CA GLN A 134 -4.55 -2.78 -8.42
C GLN A 134 -5.92 -3.28 -8.87
N MET A 135 -6.37 -2.90 -10.08
CA MET A 135 -7.64 -3.36 -10.66
C MET A 135 -7.65 -4.86 -10.97
N ILE A 136 -6.57 -5.41 -11.51
CA ILE A 136 -6.52 -6.83 -11.89
C ILE A 136 -6.27 -7.78 -10.71
N LEU A 137 -5.86 -7.25 -9.56
CA LEU A 137 -5.66 -8.06 -8.36
C LEU A 137 -6.93 -8.83 -7.95
N ASP A 138 -8.12 -8.28 -8.21
CA ASP A 138 -9.38 -8.94 -7.90
C ASP A 138 -9.61 -10.21 -8.72
N ASN A 139 -9.07 -10.29 -9.94
CA ASN A 139 -9.14 -11.48 -10.77
C ASN A 139 -8.24 -12.60 -10.22
N LYS A 140 -7.09 -12.25 -9.67
CA LYS A 140 -6.11 -13.21 -9.15
C LYS A 140 -6.37 -13.58 -7.69
N TYR A 141 -6.79 -12.60 -6.90
CA TYR A 141 -7.04 -12.71 -5.47
C TYR A 141 -8.41 -12.12 -5.15
N PRO A 142 -9.50 -12.91 -5.32
CA PRO A 142 -10.85 -12.42 -5.04
C PRO A 142 -11.01 -12.06 -3.56
N GLY A 143 -11.81 -11.02 -3.29
CA GLY A 143 -12.07 -10.52 -1.96
C GLY A 143 -10.97 -9.61 -1.38
N VAL A 144 -11.03 -9.40 -0.08
CA VAL A 144 -10.13 -8.48 0.63
C VAL A 144 -8.68 -8.99 0.60
N LYS A 145 -7.74 -8.09 0.37
CA LYS A 145 -6.30 -8.35 0.36
C LYS A 145 -5.52 -7.25 1.06
N LEU A 146 -4.43 -7.63 1.71
CA LEU A 146 -3.47 -6.70 2.29
C LEU A 146 -2.37 -6.38 1.30
N MET A 147 -2.12 -5.08 1.10
CA MET A 147 -1.04 -4.58 0.28
C MET A 147 0.00 -3.89 1.16
N ASN A 148 1.21 -4.42 1.19
CA ASN A 148 2.32 -3.89 1.96
C ASN A 148 3.13 -2.93 1.09
N THR A 149 3.48 -1.77 1.64
CA THR A 149 4.41 -0.83 1.01
C THR A 149 5.17 -0.03 2.06
N ASN A 150 6.37 0.41 1.72
CA ASN A 150 7.16 1.38 2.51
C ASN A 150 7.29 2.72 1.78
N SER A 151 6.67 2.84 0.60
CA SER A 151 6.66 4.08 -0.14
C SER A 151 5.91 5.18 0.58
N ALA A 152 6.40 6.40 0.46
CA ALA A 152 5.60 7.58 0.73
C ALA A 152 4.34 7.56 -0.15
N PHE A 153 3.27 8.19 0.31
CA PHE A 153 2.13 8.47 -0.53
C PHE A 153 2.49 9.64 -1.46
N PHE A 154 2.84 9.31 -2.68
CA PHE A 154 3.33 10.30 -3.62
C PHE A 154 2.31 10.59 -4.72
N GLU A 155 2.38 11.80 -5.24
CA GLU A 155 1.65 12.26 -6.39
C GLU A 155 2.58 12.26 -7.60
N PHE A 156 2.17 11.56 -8.66
CA PHE A 156 2.80 11.64 -9.96
C PHE A 156 2.00 12.62 -10.82
N ASP A 157 2.64 13.65 -11.31
CA ASP A 157 2.06 14.54 -12.32
C ASP A 157 0.65 15.07 -11.97
N LYS A 158 0.46 15.57 -10.74
CA LYS A 158 -0.77 16.24 -10.22
C LYS A 158 -2.08 15.42 -10.27
N LYS A 159 -2.08 14.23 -10.88
CA LYS A 159 -3.29 13.42 -11.08
C LYS A 159 -3.15 11.97 -10.68
N ILE A 160 -1.93 11.46 -10.59
CA ILE A 160 -1.68 10.05 -10.38
C ILE A 160 -1.05 9.87 -9.00
N HIS A 161 -1.79 9.26 -8.08
CA HIS A 161 -1.32 8.95 -6.74
C HIS A 161 -0.93 7.46 -6.62
N LEU A 162 -0.24 7.08 -5.55
CA LEU A 162 0.11 5.69 -5.28
C LEU A 162 -1.11 4.76 -5.34
N THR A 163 -2.24 5.22 -4.83
CA THR A 163 -3.53 4.54 -4.93
C THR A 163 -4.67 5.55 -4.97
N HIS A 164 -5.89 5.08 -5.17
CA HIS A 164 -7.08 5.91 -5.27
C HIS A 164 -8.20 5.36 -4.37
N HIS A 165 -9.11 6.23 -3.89
CA HIS A 165 -10.21 5.86 -3.01
C HIS A 165 -11.19 4.83 -3.61
N LYS A 166 -11.23 4.69 -4.94
CA LYS A 166 -12.02 3.65 -5.63
C LYS A 166 -11.37 2.27 -5.57
N LEU A 167 -10.06 2.21 -5.42
CA LEU A 167 -9.28 0.97 -5.34
C LEU A 167 -9.04 0.54 -3.90
N THR A 168 -8.95 1.51 -3.00
CA THR A 168 -8.58 1.32 -1.61
C THR A 168 -9.82 1.25 -0.72
N ARG A 169 -9.85 0.27 0.17
CA ARG A 169 -10.84 0.15 1.24
C ARG A 169 -10.50 1.06 2.41
N CYS A 170 -9.28 0.91 2.91
CA CYS A 170 -8.68 1.74 3.95
C CYS A 170 -7.16 1.54 3.96
N TYR A 171 -6.45 2.32 4.79
CA TYR A 171 -5.06 2.05 5.08
C TYR A 171 -4.73 2.19 6.57
N PHE A 172 -3.62 1.56 6.95
CA PHE A 172 -2.99 1.67 8.25
C PHE A 172 -1.57 2.15 8.08
N TYR A 173 -1.21 3.21 8.77
CA TYR A 173 0.14 3.74 8.80
C TYR A 173 0.75 3.58 10.18
N VAL A 174 1.81 2.79 10.31
CA VAL A 174 2.52 2.66 11.59
C VAL A 174 3.53 3.78 11.73
N LEU A 175 3.26 4.67 12.68
CA LEU A 175 4.11 5.80 13.00
C LEU A 175 5.04 5.44 14.16
N LYS A 176 6.34 5.47 13.89
CA LYS A 176 7.41 5.18 14.84
C LYS A 176 8.22 6.42 15.12
N HIS A 177 8.59 6.61 16.39
CA HIS A 177 9.40 7.75 16.82
C HIS A 177 10.77 7.76 16.11
N PRO A 178 11.26 8.92 15.63
CA PRO A 178 12.52 8.99 14.87
C PRO A 178 13.74 8.53 15.70
N TYR A 179 13.72 8.63 17.02
CA TYR A 179 14.77 8.06 17.87
C TYR A 179 14.86 6.55 17.72
N GLN A 180 13.73 5.86 17.68
CA GLN A 180 13.71 4.40 17.52
C GLN A 180 14.22 4.00 16.13
N ILE A 181 13.81 4.72 15.10
CA ILE A 181 14.27 4.49 13.73
C ILE A 181 15.78 4.73 13.63
N PHE A 182 16.27 5.84 14.19
CA PHE A 182 17.69 6.15 14.22
C PHE A 182 18.50 5.05 14.91
N ASN A 183 18.04 4.59 16.08
CA ASN A 183 18.67 3.51 16.82
C ASN A 183 18.73 2.20 16.01
N GLU A 184 17.66 1.87 15.28
CA GLU A 184 17.62 0.71 14.40
C GLU A 184 18.63 0.84 13.25
N LEU A 185 18.68 1.99 12.59
CA LEU A 185 19.64 2.26 11.52
C LEU A 185 21.09 2.15 12.01
N LYS A 186 21.36 2.62 13.24
CA LYS A 186 22.68 2.46 13.89
C LYS A 186 23.00 0.99 14.17
N LYS A 187 22.05 0.21 14.67
CA LYS A 187 22.22 -1.24 14.89
C LYS A 187 22.41 -2.02 13.58
N GLU A 188 21.89 -1.52 12.48
CA GLU A 188 22.12 -2.04 11.11
C GLU A 188 23.50 -1.64 10.55
N GLY A 189 24.31 -0.86 11.30
CA GLY A 189 25.67 -0.49 10.94
C GLY A 189 25.81 0.85 10.21
N LEU A 190 24.75 1.66 10.11
CA LEU A 190 24.84 2.97 9.48
C LEU A 190 25.58 3.96 10.39
N GLU A 191 26.38 4.81 9.78
CA GLU A 191 26.98 5.95 10.47
C GLU A 191 25.94 7.01 10.84
N THR A 192 26.23 7.80 11.89
CA THR A 192 25.32 8.81 12.43
C THR A 192 24.78 9.77 11.37
N GLN A 193 25.64 10.30 10.48
CA GLN A 193 25.19 11.24 9.45
C GLN A 193 24.31 10.56 8.39
N ALA A 194 24.62 9.33 8.01
CA ALA A 194 23.81 8.57 7.07
C ALA A 194 22.43 8.28 7.66
N ALA A 195 22.35 7.89 8.94
CA ALA A 195 21.09 7.67 9.63
C ALA A 195 20.23 8.94 9.73
N LEU A 196 20.85 10.11 10.02
CA LEU A 196 20.16 11.40 10.04
C LEU A 196 19.63 11.79 8.67
N ASN A 197 20.42 11.61 7.62
CA ASN A 197 19.97 11.91 6.25
C ASN A 197 18.73 11.09 5.86
N ILE A 198 18.65 9.84 6.29
CA ILE A 198 17.48 8.99 6.06
C ILE A 198 16.24 9.53 6.78
N LEU A 199 16.42 10.19 7.93
CA LEU A 199 15.29 10.77 8.66
C LEU A 199 14.78 12.07 8.01
N SER A 200 15.66 12.99 7.61
CA SER A 200 15.28 14.36 7.26
C SER A 200 15.60 14.80 5.83
N ASN A 201 16.68 14.31 5.24
CA ASN A 201 17.25 14.84 4.00
C ASN A 201 17.59 13.75 2.98
N PHE A 202 16.73 12.76 2.84
CA PHE A 202 16.98 11.74 1.83
C PHE A 202 16.89 12.39 0.44
N GLU A 203 18.04 12.60 -0.20
CA GLU A 203 18.05 12.85 -1.64
C GLU A 203 17.19 11.81 -2.31
N ASP A 204 16.34 12.22 -3.23
CA ASP A 204 15.31 11.40 -3.95
C ASP A 204 15.86 10.17 -4.69
N LYS A 205 16.82 9.46 -4.13
CA LYS A 205 17.30 8.20 -4.67
C LYS A 205 16.39 7.09 -4.12
N PRO A 206 15.51 6.55 -4.95
CA PRO A 206 14.66 5.46 -4.52
C PRO A 206 15.53 4.28 -4.05
N GLU A 207 15.14 3.67 -2.96
CA GLU A 207 15.73 2.39 -2.54
C GLU A 207 15.44 1.36 -3.63
N MET A 208 16.49 0.71 -4.14
CA MET A 208 16.36 -0.21 -5.26
C MET A 208 16.06 -1.61 -4.73
N VAL A 209 14.82 -2.01 -4.79
CA VAL A 209 14.40 -3.39 -4.49
C VAL A 209 14.82 -4.28 -5.66
N LYS A 210 15.61 -5.31 -5.36
CA LYS A 210 16.05 -6.29 -6.35
C LYS A 210 15.08 -7.47 -6.35
N ILE A 211 14.51 -7.76 -7.50
CA ILE A 211 13.58 -8.86 -7.67
C ILE A 211 14.14 -9.77 -8.77
N GLU A 212 14.15 -11.06 -8.51
CA GLU A 212 14.52 -12.06 -9.50
C GLU A 212 13.26 -12.57 -10.21
N LYS A 213 13.22 -12.41 -11.53
CA LYS A 213 12.15 -12.94 -12.37
C LYS A 213 12.76 -13.62 -13.60
N ASP A 214 12.42 -14.88 -13.82
CA ASP A 214 12.86 -15.68 -14.97
C ASP A 214 14.40 -15.66 -15.18
N GLY A 215 15.16 -15.72 -14.08
CA GLY A 215 16.64 -15.67 -14.11
C GLY A 215 17.24 -14.30 -14.41
N LYS A 216 16.41 -13.23 -14.47
CA LYS A 216 16.86 -11.84 -14.62
C LYS A 216 16.64 -11.07 -13.34
N GLN A 217 17.63 -10.32 -12.92
CA GLN A 217 17.50 -9.39 -11.81
C GLN A 217 16.88 -8.08 -12.32
N ILE A 218 15.66 -7.79 -11.84
CA ILE A 218 14.96 -6.54 -12.11
C ILE A 218 15.10 -5.67 -10.89
N THR A 219 15.49 -4.43 -11.07
CA THR A 219 15.62 -3.45 -10.00
C THR A 219 14.43 -2.49 -10.04
N CYS A 220 13.71 -2.43 -8.93
CA CYS A 220 12.52 -1.60 -8.79
C CYS A 220 12.77 -0.50 -7.75
N PRO A 221 12.56 0.77 -8.06
CA PRO A 221 12.68 1.82 -7.06
C PRO A 221 11.50 1.78 -6.09
N GLU A 222 11.77 1.52 -4.82
CA GLU A 222 10.83 1.80 -3.74
C GLU A 222 10.98 3.26 -3.32
N ASN A 223 9.92 4.03 -3.42
CA ASN A 223 9.96 5.46 -3.16
C ASN A 223 9.69 5.75 -1.67
N ALA A 224 10.55 5.24 -0.79
CA ALA A 224 10.40 5.41 0.65
C ALA A 224 10.49 6.87 1.10
N LYS A 225 11.27 7.69 0.38
CA LYS A 225 11.59 9.07 0.75
C LYS A 225 12.30 9.16 2.12
N SER A 226 12.47 10.36 2.69
CA SER A 226 12.88 10.52 4.08
C SER A 226 11.74 10.08 5.02
N TRP A 227 12.07 9.79 6.28
CA TRP A 227 11.05 9.53 7.29
C TRP A 227 10.05 10.68 7.38
N GLU A 228 10.53 11.92 7.40
CA GLU A 228 9.70 13.12 7.42
C GLU A 228 8.72 13.15 6.25
N THR A 229 9.18 13.03 5.01
CA THR A 229 8.34 13.05 3.82
C THR A 229 7.35 11.89 3.82
N ASN A 230 7.80 10.70 4.23
CA ASN A 230 6.94 9.51 4.31
C ASN A 230 5.81 9.73 5.31
N VAL A 231 6.14 10.18 6.54
CA VAL A 231 5.14 10.49 7.58
C VAL A 231 4.15 11.52 7.08
N LEU A 232 4.62 12.69 6.63
CA LEU A 232 3.74 13.77 6.19
C LEU A 232 2.83 13.36 5.03
N SER A 233 3.29 12.49 4.15
CA SER A 233 2.52 12.05 3.00
C SER A 233 1.32 11.16 3.38
N TRP A 234 1.48 10.28 4.37
CA TRP A 234 0.41 9.37 4.80
C TRP A 234 -0.47 9.95 5.92
N THR A 235 0.07 10.85 6.74
CA THR A 235 -0.70 11.53 7.81
C THR A 235 -1.28 12.87 7.36
N ASN A 236 -1.36 13.11 6.06
CA ASN A 236 -2.06 14.26 5.51
C ASN A 236 -3.57 14.07 5.66
N GLU A 237 -4.26 15.05 6.25
CA GLU A 237 -5.68 14.98 6.53
C GLU A 237 -6.54 14.64 5.31
N ASN A 238 -6.22 15.22 4.15
CA ASN A 238 -6.95 14.92 2.91
C ASN A 238 -6.76 13.45 2.47
N VAL A 239 -5.57 12.88 2.68
CA VAL A 239 -5.27 11.47 2.37
C VAL A 239 -5.99 10.57 3.36
N GLU A 240 -5.95 10.89 4.66
CA GLU A 240 -6.65 10.14 5.70
C GLU A 240 -8.16 10.09 5.46
N ILE A 241 -8.77 11.21 5.16
CA ILE A 241 -10.21 11.27 4.85
C ILE A 241 -10.53 10.52 3.56
N SER A 242 -9.80 10.79 2.49
CA SER A 242 -10.07 10.25 1.16
C SER A 242 -9.91 8.72 1.10
N LEU A 243 -8.88 8.18 1.74
CA LEU A 243 -8.54 6.76 1.73
C LEU A 243 -8.97 6.02 2.99
N ARG A 244 -9.67 6.67 3.92
CA ARG A 244 -10.03 6.11 5.24
C ARG A 244 -8.79 5.59 5.95
N GLY A 245 -7.91 6.51 6.35
CA GLY A 245 -6.65 6.19 7.01
C GLY A 245 -6.81 6.02 8.52
N LEU A 246 -5.94 5.19 9.09
CA LEU A 246 -5.72 5.11 10.53
C LEU A 246 -4.22 5.13 10.80
N THR A 247 -3.75 6.19 11.47
CA THR A 247 -2.38 6.25 11.97
C THR A 247 -2.28 5.53 13.31
N VAL A 248 -1.43 4.52 13.37
CA VAL A 248 -1.21 3.66 14.55
C VAL A 248 0.20 3.90 15.06
N TYR A 249 0.32 4.35 16.31
CA TYR A 249 1.64 4.56 16.91
C TYR A 249 2.27 3.22 17.32
N TYR A 250 3.54 3.04 16.96
CA TYR A 250 4.28 1.81 17.24
C TYR A 250 4.32 1.48 18.74
N ASP A 251 4.54 2.49 19.59
CA ASP A 251 4.58 2.29 21.04
C ASP A 251 3.24 1.87 21.63
N ASP A 252 2.14 2.38 21.07
CA ASP A 252 0.81 1.93 21.50
C ASP A 252 0.57 0.47 21.11
N LEU A 253 1.07 0.04 19.95
CA LEU A 253 1.02 -1.38 19.58
C LEU A 253 1.79 -2.26 20.57
N LEU A 254 2.91 -1.78 21.11
CA LEU A 254 3.71 -2.53 22.08
C LEU A 254 3.11 -2.54 23.49
N HIS A 255 2.60 -1.40 23.95
CA HIS A 255 2.22 -1.20 25.36
C HIS A 255 0.72 -1.27 25.60
N LYS A 256 -0.10 -1.02 24.58
CA LYS A 256 -1.57 -1.01 24.62
C LYS A 256 -2.14 -1.87 23.50
N THR A 257 -1.52 -3.02 23.28
CA THR A 257 -1.79 -3.90 22.12
C THR A 257 -3.29 -4.23 21.98
N GLU A 258 -3.95 -4.59 23.07
CA GLU A 258 -5.36 -4.98 23.05
C GLU A 258 -6.26 -3.80 22.63
N ASP A 259 -6.06 -2.62 23.22
CA ASP A 259 -6.81 -1.42 22.87
C ASP A 259 -6.62 -1.04 21.40
N LYS A 260 -5.38 -1.15 20.90
CA LYS A 260 -5.08 -0.85 19.48
C LYS A 260 -5.65 -1.88 18.52
N LEU A 261 -5.71 -3.13 18.89
CA LEU A 261 -6.38 -4.16 18.10
C LEU A 261 -7.90 -3.94 18.04
N ILE A 262 -8.51 -3.46 19.11
CA ILE A 262 -9.93 -3.05 19.13
C ILE A 262 -10.14 -1.88 18.15
N GLU A 263 -9.30 -0.86 18.20
CA GLU A 263 -9.37 0.31 17.31
C GLU A 263 -9.18 -0.11 15.83
N ILE A 264 -8.21 -0.95 15.54
CA ILE A 264 -7.96 -1.49 14.19
C ILE A 264 -9.17 -2.29 13.69
N ALA A 265 -9.74 -3.16 14.54
CA ALA A 265 -10.92 -3.95 14.19
C ALA A 265 -12.16 -3.07 13.94
N ALA A 266 -12.36 -2.04 14.75
CA ALA A 266 -13.44 -1.06 14.57
C ALA A 266 -13.27 -0.32 13.23
N HIS A 267 -12.08 0.19 12.94
CA HIS A 267 -11.77 0.87 11.68
C HIS A 267 -11.97 -0.03 10.44
N LEU A 268 -11.57 -1.29 10.53
CA LEU A 268 -11.83 -2.29 9.47
C LEU A 268 -13.33 -2.50 9.27
N LYS A 269 -14.11 -2.62 10.35
CA LYS A 269 -15.56 -2.77 10.29
C LYS A 269 -16.22 -1.55 9.63
N GLU A 270 -15.88 -0.34 10.06
CA GLU A 270 -16.38 0.92 9.51
C GLU A 270 -16.02 1.10 8.04
N SER A 271 -14.87 0.60 7.61
CA SER A 271 -14.46 0.61 6.21
C SER A 271 -15.19 -0.43 5.35
N GLY A 272 -16.11 -1.21 5.93
CA GLY A 272 -16.94 -2.18 5.23
C GLY A 272 -16.27 -3.54 5.01
N SER A 273 -15.29 -3.92 5.82
CA SER A 273 -14.67 -5.25 5.73
C SER A 273 -15.57 -6.38 6.25
N GLY A 274 -16.64 -6.03 6.98
CA GLY A 274 -17.53 -7.00 7.63
C GLY A 274 -16.89 -7.75 8.81
N ILE A 275 -15.73 -7.28 9.28
CA ILE A 275 -15.00 -7.95 10.36
C ILE A 275 -15.72 -7.78 11.69
N GLU A 276 -15.92 -8.87 12.42
CA GLU A 276 -16.41 -8.89 13.78
C GLU A 276 -15.54 -9.83 14.60
N VAL A 277 -14.82 -9.27 15.55
CA VAL A 277 -13.91 -10.01 16.44
C VAL A 277 -14.31 -9.72 17.87
N ASN A 278 -14.48 -10.77 18.67
CA ASN A 278 -14.80 -10.59 20.07
C ASN A 278 -13.54 -10.30 20.91
N THR A 279 -13.75 -9.75 22.11
CA THR A 279 -12.67 -9.35 23.01
C THR A 279 -11.72 -10.50 23.35
N MET A 280 -12.24 -11.73 23.53
CA MET A 280 -11.42 -12.88 23.86
C MET A 280 -10.43 -13.25 22.73
N GLU A 281 -10.87 -13.12 21.47
CA GLU A 281 -10.02 -13.36 20.30
C GLU A 281 -8.96 -12.27 20.17
N ILE A 282 -9.34 -11.00 20.42
CA ILE A 282 -8.39 -9.88 20.44
C ILE A 282 -7.33 -10.09 21.51
N SER A 283 -7.71 -10.48 22.74
CA SER A 283 -6.78 -10.77 23.84
C SER A 283 -5.80 -11.89 23.49
N LYS A 284 -6.24 -12.94 22.76
CA LYS A 284 -5.34 -13.99 22.28
C LYS A 284 -4.30 -13.47 21.30
N ILE A 285 -4.70 -12.61 20.34
CA ILE A 285 -3.77 -11.99 19.41
C ILE A 285 -2.78 -11.12 20.16
N ALA A 286 -3.25 -10.26 21.09
CA ALA A 286 -2.43 -9.35 21.86
C ALA A 286 -1.36 -10.10 22.69
N ASN A 287 -1.76 -11.17 23.39
CA ASN A 287 -0.84 -11.98 24.19
C ASN A 287 0.23 -12.67 23.33
N SER A 288 -0.15 -13.21 22.18
CA SER A 288 0.80 -13.81 21.22
C SER A 288 1.79 -12.77 20.67
N PHE A 289 1.32 -11.57 20.39
CA PHE A 289 2.15 -10.47 19.91
C PHE A 289 3.19 -10.03 20.95
N GLN A 290 2.73 -9.72 22.17
CA GLN A 290 3.61 -9.25 23.25
C GLN A 290 4.70 -10.24 23.63
N SER A 291 4.46 -11.54 23.52
CA SER A 291 5.48 -12.57 23.79
C SER A 291 6.64 -12.54 22.80
N ASN A 292 6.40 -12.08 21.57
CA ASN A 292 7.40 -12.09 20.50
C ASN A 292 8.21 -10.78 20.40
N GLU A 293 7.67 -9.64 20.87
CA GLU A 293 8.28 -8.31 20.63
C GLU A 293 9.03 -7.73 21.84
N LYS A 294 9.03 -8.37 23.00
CA LYS A 294 9.64 -7.83 24.24
C LYS A 294 11.17 -7.65 24.21
N GLU A 295 11.86 -8.20 23.23
CA GLU A 295 13.34 -8.22 23.23
C GLU A 295 14.04 -7.00 22.62
N ASN A 296 13.32 -6.05 21.98
CA ASN A 296 13.96 -5.04 21.10
C ASN A 296 13.93 -3.59 21.60
N SER A 297 13.57 -3.28 22.84
CA SER A 297 13.19 -1.91 23.26
C SER A 297 14.29 -1.03 23.89
N THR A 298 15.55 -1.46 24.00
CA THR A 298 16.58 -0.55 24.55
C THR A 298 17.08 0.47 23.54
N LEU A 299 16.79 1.75 23.83
CA LEU A 299 17.32 2.87 23.06
C LEU A 299 18.77 3.16 23.47
N GLU A 300 19.69 2.95 22.56
CA GLU A 300 21.11 3.23 22.72
C GLU A 300 21.51 4.49 21.94
N ILE A 301 20.92 5.64 22.32
CA ILE A 301 21.16 6.92 21.67
C ILE A 301 21.77 7.89 22.67
N SER A 302 22.89 8.48 22.32
CA SER A 302 23.55 9.51 23.14
C SER A 302 22.76 10.83 23.15
N ASN A 303 22.93 11.64 24.20
CA ASN A 303 22.33 12.97 24.28
C ASN A 303 22.74 13.90 23.10
N LYS A 304 23.92 13.68 22.53
CA LYS A 304 24.36 14.41 21.35
C LYS A 304 23.54 14.05 20.12
N GLU A 305 23.31 12.76 19.93
CA GLU A 305 22.51 12.25 18.81
C GLU A 305 21.04 12.65 18.94
N LYS A 306 20.46 12.60 20.15
CA LYS A 306 19.11 13.12 20.40
C LYS A 306 18.98 14.57 19.95
N LYS A 307 19.89 15.45 20.36
CA LYS A 307 19.90 16.87 19.93
C LYS A 307 20.03 17.05 18.41
N MET A 308 20.75 16.15 17.74
CA MET A 308 20.86 16.20 16.28
C MET A 308 19.54 15.80 15.62
N ILE A 309 18.86 14.76 16.11
CA ILE A 309 17.55 14.34 15.61
C ILE A 309 16.49 15.42 15.88
N ASP A 310 16.50 16.03 17.09
CA ASP A 310 15.58 17.12 17.44
C ASP A 310 15.75 18.34 16.54
N ARG A 311 16.97 18.63 16.12
CA ARG A 311 17.22 19.73 15.19
C ARG A 311 16.66 19.45 13.79
N GLU A 312 16.74 18.22 13.31
CA GLU A 312 16.31 17.83 11.96
C GLU A 312 14.81 17.49 11.89
N CYS A 313 14.25 16.86 12.94
CA CYS A 313 12.88 16.32 12.96
C CYS A 313 12.00 16.95 14.05
N GLY A 314 12.45 18.01 14.72
CA GLY A 314 11.80 18.56 15.93
C GLY A 314 10.33 18.95 15.72
N ASP A 315 10.01 19.63 14.62
CA ASP A 315 8.65 20.06 14.30
C ASP A 315 7.67 18.86 14.21
N LEU A 316 8.13 17.73 13.65
CA LEU A 316 7.31 16.53 13.56
C LEU A 316 7.27 15.77 14.87
N ILE A 317 8.34 15.78 15.65
CA ILE A 317 8.34 15.22 17.01
C ILE A 317 7.34 15.99 17.86
N GLU A 318 7.34 17.31 17.83
CA GLU A 318 6.35 18.14 18.54
C GLU A 318 4.94 17.86 18.05
N LYS A 319 4.72 17.82 16.73
CA LYS A 319 3.39 17.58 16.15
C LYS A 319 2.78 16.24 16.55
N PHE A 320 3.56 15.17 16.52
CA PHE A 320 3.04 13.81 16.67
C PHE A 320 3.31 13.16 18.03
N PHE A 321 4.28 13.66 18.80
CA PHE A 321 4.74 12.99 20.02
C PHE A 321 4.78 13.88 21.27
N SER A 322 4.38 15.16 21.19
CA SER A 322 4.43 16.10 22.33
C SER A 322 3.62 15.63 23.55
N GLU A 323 2.50 14.96 23.34
CA GLU A 323 1.65 14.44 24.41
C GLU A 323 2.01 13.01 24.84
N ARG A 324 3.10 12.46 24.33
CA ARG A 324 3.53 11.09 24.59
C ARG A 324 4.72 11.08 25.52
N PRO A 325 4.87 10.05 26.38
CA PRO A 325 6.02 9.97 27.26
C PRO A 325 7.31 10.01 26.44
N SER A 326 8.19 10.94 26.80
CA SER A 326 9.52 11.06 26.21
C SER A 326 10.35 9.82 26.54
N PHE A 327 11.02 9.27 25.54
CA PHE A 327 11.98 8.18 25.66
C PHE A 327 13.27 8.58 26.39
#